data_4193863bb9a7d6c6032ed2d0c37c1cd7
#
_entry.id   4193863bb9a7d6c6032ed2d0c37c1cd7
#
_cell.length_a   1.000
_cell.length_b   1.000
_cell.length_c   1.000
_cell.angle_alpha   90.00
_cell.angle_beta   90.00
_cell.angle_gamma   90.00
#
_symmetry.space_group_name_H-M   'P 1'
#
loop_
_entity.id
_entity.type
_entity.pdbx_description
1 polymer ?
#
loop_
_entity_poly.entity_id
_entity_poly.type
_entity_poly.pdbx_seq_one_letter_code
_entity_poly.pdbx_strand_id
1 'polypeptide(L)'
;MKRRYLMGIVMMLAMIGFTSCDDFLDITPTGKVIAKTGKEYRALLTYEYKNFPEDRGLATLRSDEMTLSKASTSTEDYDSYFDIWAWNDLNQQSTTASFGWRRYYHAIYIANYIIENQNKITEATQDEISQLVGEAYMMRAYCHFLLVNLYADAYTHCNPATTRGIPLSLEANVNNVLTCSSVDQVYQQVIADIKEAKTRLKVAVWDEGYTYRFNQISADALLARVYLYKGDWQDALAEAKVVMEKHGDLEDLTDSKVLPNYYKSVESIVALEQVMTSGYVKMGVPSKALVDTYRTGDKRKALYFKAQTASVYSLIKYGDKGNDGYRCSFRSAEAYLIAAEAAAQNAADNAAADDANLVEARTYLKALMAKRYAAAKYNQYAAELDTMQKADLLKAIYSERTCELAFEGHRWFDLRRTTRPQLSKTYGENSYVLEANDSRYTLRFPIEAVEANPNIEKWDGK
;
A
#
# COMPACT_ATOMS: atom_id res chain seq x y z
N MET A 1 4.13 66.10 -22.92
CA MET A 1 4.98 65.61 -21.84
C MET A 1 4.21 64.85 -20.66
N LYS A 2 3.04 65.27 -20.23
CA LYS A 2 2.29 64.64 -19.10
C LYS A 2 1.83 63.20 -19.35
N ARG A 3 1.59 62.77 -20.59
CA ARG A 3 1.09 61.39 -20.90
C ARG A 3 2.19 60.31 -20.88
N ARG A 4 3.46 60.68 -21.00
CA ARG A 4 4.61 59.76 -20.93
C ARG A 4 5.01 59.42 -19.49
N TYR A 5 4.78 60.32 -18.54
CA TYR A 5 5.05 60.06 -17.12
C TYR A 5 3.98 59.17 -16.47
N LEU A 6 2.72 59.25 -16.95
CA LEU A 6 1.64 58.39 -16.41
C LEU A 6 1.84 56.92 -16.81
N MET A 7 2.38 56.68 -18.00
CA MET A 7 2.67 55.32 -18.49
C MET A 7 3.87 54.67 -17.76
N GLY A 8 4.86 55.51 -17.37
CA GLY A 8 6.00 55.05 -16.54
C GLY A 8 5.60 54.66 -15.12
N ILE A 9 4.67 55.39 -14.50
CA ILE A 9 4.18 55.13 -13.14
C ILE A 9 3.26 53.88 -13.10
N VAL A 10 2.44 53.66 -14.13
CA VAL A 10 1.60 52.44 -14.26
C VAL A 10 2.46 51.21 -14.51
N MET A 11 3.56 51.31 -15.25
CA MET A 11 4.49 50.22 -15.51
C MET A 11 5.36 49.92 -14.29
N MET A 12 5.64 50.89 -13.42
CA MET A 12 6.38 50.71 -12.16
C MET A 12 5.51 50.13 -11.03
N LEU A 13 4.21 50.43 -11.02
CA LEU A 13 3.25 49.81 -10.09
C LEU A 13 2.85 48.38 -10.47
N ALA A 14 2.98 47.98 -11.74
CA ALA A 14 2.73 46.63 -12.20
C ALA A 14 3.88 45.64 -11.87
N MET A 15 5.05 46.13 -11.45
CA MET A 15 6.19 45.26 -11.08
C MET A 15 6.28 44.96 -9.57
N ILE A 16 5.37 45.47 -8.74
CA ILE A 16 5.37 45.22 -7.28
C ILE A 16 4.39 44.10 -6.90
N GLY A 17 3.69 43.47 -7.87
CA GLY A 17 2.61 42.52 -7.65
C GLY A 17 2.96 41.05 -7.74
N PHE A 18 4.21 40.64 -8.00
CA PHE A 18 4.62 39.25 -8.12
C PHE A 18 5.82 38.92 -7.24
N THR A 19 5.72 39.19 -5.94
CA THR A 19 6.48 38.40 -4.98
C THR A 19 5.58 37.23 -4.59
N SER A 20 5.41 36.28 -5.50
CA SER A 20 4.94 34.95 -5.21
C SER A 20 5.99 34.32 -4.30
N CYS A 21 5.55 33.86 -3.13
CA CYS A 21 6.37 33.09 -2.22
C CYS A 21 6.66 31.69 -2.81
N ASP A 22 7.38 31.60 -3.91
CA ASP A 22 7.86 30.33 -4.47
C ASP A 22 9.13 29.81 -3.75
N ASP A 23 9.84 30.68 -3.01
CA ASP A 23 11.07 30.30 -2.27
C ASP A 23 10.83 29.40 -1.07
N PHE A 24 9.58 29.16 -0.67
CA PHE A 24 9.27 28.30 0.50
C PHE A 24 9.13 26.80 0.15
N LEU A 25 9.05 26.46 -1.14
CA LEU A 25 8.85 25.07 -1.61
C LEU A 25 10.10 24.46 -2.26
N ASP A 26 11.15 25.23 -2.49
CA ASP A 26 12.41 24.74 -3.05
C ASP A 26 13.40 24.36 -1.95
N ILE A 27 12.96 23.48 -1.02
CA ILE A 27 13.89 22.81 -0.12
C ILE A 27 14.52 21.66 -0.90
N THR A 28 15.46 21.98 -1.78
CA THR A 28 16.44 21.00 -2.22
C THR A 28 17.23 20.56 -0.97
N PRO A 29 17.38 19.25 -0.70
CA PRO A 29 18.23 18.77 0.38
C PRO A 29 19.69 18.92 -0.02
N THR A 30 20.15 20.13 -0.13
CA THR A 30 21.56 20.47 -0.09
C THR A 30 21.87 20.74 1.38
N GLY A 31 22.58 19.84 2.04
CA GLY A 31 23.08 19.75 3.41
C GLY A 31 23.28 21.01 4.28
N LYS A 32 22.39 22.01 4.24
CA LYS A 32 22.53 23.29 4.95
C LYS A 32 21.25 23.85 5.60
N VAL A 33 20.08 23.28 5.38
CA VAL A 33 18.88 23.73 6.11
C VAL A 33 18.67 22.83 7.30
N ILE A 34 19.15 23.28 8.45
CA ILE A 34 18.90 22.64 9.75
C ILE A 34 17.50 23.09 10.19
N ALA A 35 16.50 22.22 10.08
CA ALA A 35 15.18 22.48 10.64
C ALA A 35 15.28 22.72 12.16
N LYS A 36 14.55 23.72 12.68
CA LYS A 36 14.55 24.11 14.08
C LYS A 36 13.14 24.11 14.66
N THR A 37 12.17 24.62 13.93
CA THR A 37 10.79 24.80 14.39
C THR A 37 9.92 23.60 14.04
N GLY A 38 8.85 23.38 14.81
CA GLY A 38 7.87 22.32 14.50
C GLY A 38 7.27 22.46 13.12
N LYS A 39 7.10 23.69 12.62
CA LYS A 39 6.62 23.95 11.24
C LYS A 39 7.60 23.44 10.18
N GLU A 40 8.90 23.65 10.38
CA GLU A 40 9.93 23.20 9.44
C GLU A 40 10.04 21.66 9.42
N TYR A 41 10.05 21.02 10.59
CA TYR A 41 10.03 19.56 10.66
C TYR A 41 8.75 18.96 10.06
N ARG A 42 7.59 19.60 10.30
CA ARG A 42 6.33 19.21 9.66
C ARG A 42 6.39 19.34 8.13
N ALA A 43 7.05 20.37 7.60
CA ALA A 43 7.23 20.55 6.17
C ALA A 43 8.08 19.42 5.56
N LEU A 44 9.18 19.00 6.23
CA LEU A 44 9.99 17.85 5.80
C LEU A 44 9.15 16.59 5.67
N LEU A 45 8.39 16.24 6.72
CA LEU A 45 7.57 15.03 6.69
C LEU A 45 6.41 15.14 5.68
N THR A 46 5.84 16.33 5.50
CA THR A 46 4.79 16.57 4.49
C THR A 46 5.32 16.36 3.07
N TYR A 47 6.57 16.73 2.82
CA TYR A 47 7.23 16.46 1.54
C TYR A 47 7.33 14.94 1.26
N GLU A 48 7.66 14.13 2.28
CA GLU A 48 7.73 12.67 2.12
C GLU A 48 6.36 12.04 1.86
N TYR A 49 5.32 12.50 2.53
CA TYR A 49 3.94 12.10 2.23
C TYR A 49 3.54 12.42 0.79
N LYS A 50 3.85 13.64 0.32
CA LYS A 50 3.51 14.09 -1.04
C LYS A 50 4.23 13.28 -2.13
N ASN A 51 5.44 12.84 -1.84
CA ASN A 51 6.31 12.12 -2.78
C ASN A 51 6.43 10.63 -2.43
N PHE A 52 5.46 10.08 -1.72
CA PHE A 52 5.46 8.67 -1.36
C PHE A 52 5.40 7.79 -2.61
N PRO A 53 6.19 6.69 -2.71
CA PRO A 53 6.20 5.82 -3.87
C PRO A 53 4.85 5.15 -4.14
N GLU A 54 4.56 4.90 -5.42
CA GLU A 54 3.33 4.25 -5.89
C GLU A 54 3.57 2.75 -6.19
N ASP A 55 4.52 2.15 -5.51
CA ASP A 55 5.05 0.81 -5.79
C ASP A 55 4.03 -0.31 -5.58
N ARG A 56 3.03 -0.11 -4.71
CA ARG A 56 1.93 -1.08 -4.57
C ARG A 56 1.12 -1.18 -5.85
N GLY A 57 0.90 -0.06 -6.54
CA GLY A 57 0.29 -0.04 -7.87
C GLY A 57 1.17 -0.69 -8.92
N LEU A 58 2.46 -0.39 -8.92
CA LEU A 58 3.43 -1.00 -9.83
C LEU A 58 3.52 -2.51 -9.60
N ALA A 59 3.50 -2.97 -8.35
CA ALA A 59 3.45 -4.39 -8.00
C ALA A 59 2.15 -5.08 -8.44
N THR A 60 1.03 -4.34 -8.54
CA THR A 60 -0.23 -4.87 -9.09
C THR A 60 -0.05 -5.40 -10.52
N LEU A 61 0.79 -4.76 -11.33
CA LEU A 61 1.10 -5.23 -12.69
C LEU A 61 1.74 -6.62 -12.70
N ARG A 62 2.42 -7.03 -11.65
CA ARG A 62 3.02 -8.37 -11.51
C ARG A 62 1.99 -9.45 -11.16
N SER A 63 0.82 -9.05 -10.62
CA SER A 63 -0.23 -9.98 -10.20
C SER A 63 -1.04 -10.55 -11.38
N ASP A 64 -2.06 -11.33 -11.06
CA ASP A 64 -3.03 -11.89 -11.99
C ASP A 64 -4.25 -10.99 -12.24
N GLU A 65 -4.25 -9.75 -11.70
CA GLU A 65 -5.40 -8.85 -11.81
C GLU A 65 -5.56 -8.24 -13.20
N MET A 66 -4.45 -8.04 -13.94
CA MET A 66 -4.45 -7.29 -15.20
C MET A 66 -3.94 -8.09 -16.40
N THR A 67 -4.65 -7.96 -17.50
CA THR A 67 -4.24 -8.44 -18.85
C THR A 67 -3.99 -7.24 -19.75
N LEU A 68 -2.93 -7.29 -20.57
CA LEU A 68 -2.69 -6.27 -21.58
C LEU A 68 -3.69 -6.36 -22.72
N SER A 69 -4.04 -5.20 -23.28
CA SER A 69 -4.89 -5.09 -24.45
C SER A 69 -4.26 -4.15 -25.47
N LYS A 70 -4.02 -4.63 -26.69
CA LYS A 70 -3.50 -3.80 -27.81
C LYS A 70 -4.36 -2.57 -28.09
N ALA A 71 -5.67 -2.65 -27.81
CA ALA A 71 -6.60 -1.55 -28.05
C ALA A 71 -6.56 -0.49 -26.96
N SER A 72 -6.08 -0.80 -25.75
CA SER A 72 -6.09 0.10 -24.58
C SER A 72 -4.71 0.55 -24.14
N THR A 73 -3.63 -0.13 -24.54
CA THR A 73 -2.26 0.16 -24.13
C THR A 73 -1.60 1.14 -25.10
N SER A 74 -1.19 2.33 -24.62
CA SER A 74 -0.36 3.24 -25.40
C SER A 74 1.07 2.69 -25.55
N THR A 75 1.81 3.15 -26.57
CA THR A 75 3.21 2.75 -26.76
C THR A 75 4.07 3.18 -25.57
N GLU A 76 3.86 4.37 -25.04
CA GLU A 76 4.60 4.90 -23.89
C GLU A 76 4.33 4.08 -22.62
N ASP A 77 3.07 3.78 -22.31
CA ASP A 77 2.71 2.95 -21.17
C ASP A 77 3.25 1.52 -21.33
N TYR A 78 3.22 0.97 -22.56
CA TYR A 78 3.79 -0.33 -22.87
C TYR A 78 5.30 -0.35 -22.58
N ASP A 79 6.07 0.61 -23.12
CA ASP A 79 7.52 0.68 -22.94
C ASP A 79 7.90 0.88 -21.46
N SER A 80 7.06 1.58 -20.69
CA SER A 80 7.31 1.83 -19.28
C SER A 80 7.01 0.63 -18.37
N TYR A 81 6.04 -0.20 -18.69
CA TYR A 81 5.51 -1.17 -17.71
C TYR A 81 5.52 -2.62 -18.16
N PHE A 82 5.77 -2.89 -19.44
CA PHE A 82 5.69 -4.25 -19.99
C PHE A 82 6.61 -5.24 -19.30
N ASP A 83 7.87 -4.88 -19.06
CA ASP A 83 8.83 -5.77 -18.42
C ASP A 83 8.40 -6.16 -17.00
N ILE A 84 7.78 -5.21 -16.26
CA ILE A 84 7.24 -5.47 -14.93
C ILE A 84 6.06 -6.44 -15.01
N TRP A 85 5.14 -6.21 -15.95
CA TRP A 85 3.99 -7.06 -16.18
C TRP A 85 4.39 -8.48 -16.63
N ALA A 86 5.41 -8.59 -17.48
CA ALA A 86 5.92 -9.85 -18.04
C ALA A 86 6.94 -10.56 -17.14
N TRP A 87 7.25 -10.01 -15.95
CA TRP A 87 8.30 -10.50 -15.03
C TRP A 87 9.69 -10.59 -15.68
N ASN A 88 10.02 -9.66 -16.59
CA ASN A 88 11.32 -9.61 -17.27
C ASN A 88 12.36 -8.84 -16.44
N ASP A 89 12.67 -9.35 -15.24
CA ASP A 89 13.52 -8.65 -14.26
C ASP A 89 15.01 -8.65 -14.63
N LEU A 90 15.45 -9.48 -15.58
CA LEU A 90 16.86 -9.61 -15.97
C LEU A 90 17.25 -8.73 -17.15
N ASN A 91 16.31 -8.45 -18.03
CA ASN A 91 16.55 -7.78 -19.31
C ASN A 91 15.57 -6.62 -19.50
N GLN A 92 15.41 -5.80 -18.48
CA GLN A 92 14.54 -4.63 -18.53
C GLN A 92 15.09 -3.60 -19.54
N GLN A 93 14.17 -2.94 -20.25
CA GLN A 93 14.50 -1.81 -21.10
C GLN A 93 14.86 -0.60 -20.23
N SER A 94 15.65 0.33 -20.78
CA SER A 94 16.02 1.55 -20.06
C SER A 94 14.84 2.49 -19.76
N THR A 95 13.72 2.30 -20.47
CA THR A 95 12.45 3.02 -20.27
C THR A 95 11.57 2.40 -19.22
N THR A 96 11.87 1.17 -18.76
CA THR A 96 11.07 0.48 -17.74
C THR A 96 11.05 1.26 -16.44
N ALA A 97 9.85 1.45 -15.88
CA ALA A 97 9.66 2.12 -14.61
C ALA A 97 10.39 1.37 -13.48
N SER A 98 11.02 2.12 -12.59
CA SER A 98 11.71 1.57 -11.44
C SER A 98 10.84 1.66 -10.18
N PHE A 99 11.00 0.66 -9.30
CA PHE A 99 10.45 0.73 -7.95
C PHE A 99 11.20 1.76 -7.11
N GLY A 100 10.51 2.39 -6.17
CA GLY A 100 10.96 3.57 -5.45
C GLY A 100 12.02 3.36 -4.36
N TRP A 101 12.96 2.43 -4.51
CA TRP A 101 14.03 2.14 -3.53
C TRP A 101 14.63 3.39 -2.91
N ARG A 102 15.15 4.30 -3.75
CA ARG A 102 15.79 5.55 -3.31
C ARG A 102 14.82 6.46 -2.55
N ARG A 103 13.56 6.50 -2.97
CA ARG A 103 12.52 7.34 -2.33
C ARG A 103 12.16 6.82 -0.95
N TYR A 104 12.03 5.50 -0.78
CA TYR A 104 11.81 4.92 0.54
C TYR A 104 12.96 5.22 1.50
N TYR A 105 14.21 5.05 1.07
CA TYR A 105 15.36 5.35 1.94
C TYR A 105 15.50 6.85 2.23
N HIS A 106 15.08 7.73 1.32
CA HIS A 106 15.00 9.16 1.59
C HIS A 106 13.93 9.46 2.67
N ALA A 107 12.75 8.88 2.57
CA ALA A 107 11.69 9.03 3.58
C ALA A 107 12.13 8.47 4.95
N ILE A 108 12.84 7.32 4.96
CA ILE A 108 13.45 6.75 6.17
C ILE A 108 14.48 7.73 6.77
N TYR A 109 15.34 8.33 5.96
CA TYR A 109 16.32 9.32 6.42
C TYR A 109 15.64 10.53 7.08
N ILE A 110 14.62 11.09 6.46
CA ILE A 110 13.86 12.21 7.04
C ILE A 110 13.14 11.79 8.33
N ALA A 111 12.58 10.59 8.38
CA ALA A 111 11.98 10.05 9.60
C ALA A 111 13.01 9.92 10.72
N ASN A 112 14.19 9.36 10.45
CA ASN A 112 15.30 9.29 11.40
C ASN A 112 15.72 10.69 11.90
N TYR A 113 15.85 11.64 10.97
CA TYR A 113 16.23 13.01 11.30
C TYR A 113 15.23 13.67 12.26
N ILE A 114 13.92 13.46 12.06
CA ILE A 114 12.88 13.96 12.99
C ILE A 114 12.99 13.28 14.36
N ILE A 115 13.12 11.95 14.38
CA ILE A 115 13.21 11.16 15.61
C ILE A 115 14.42 11.56 16.45
N GLU A 116 15.59 11.71 15.85
CA GLU A 116 16.83 12.07 16.54
C GLU A 116 16.82 13.49 17.10
N ASN A 117 16.15 14.41 16.42
CA ASN A 117 16.14 15.82 16.80
C ASN A 117 14.88 16.25 17.59
N GLN A 118 14.03 15.32 18.02
CA GLN A 118 12.75 15.60 18.67
C GLN A 118 12.87 16.56 19.87
N ASN A 119 13.95 16.45 20.66
CA ASN A 119 14.22 17.30 21.83
C ASN A 119 14.76 18.70 21.46
N LYS A 120 15.05 18.96 20.20
CA LYS A 120 15.57 20.25 19.70
C LYS A 120 14.49 21.04 18.95
N ILE A 121 13.29 20.49 18.79
CA ILE A 121 12.18 21.12 18.07
C ILE A 121 11.65 22.28 18.92
N THR A 122 11.67 23.48 18.34
CA THR A 122 11.14 24.70 18.95
C THR A 122 9.81 25.12 18.30
N GLU A 123 9.13 26.09 18.89
CA GLU A 123 7.88 26.65 18.34
C GLU A 123 6.79 25.60 18.06
N ALA A 124 6.68 24.59 18.92
CA ALA A 124 5.64 23.57 18.88
C ALA A 124 5.32 23.08 20.28
N THR A 125 4.08 22.67 20.51
CA THR A 125 3.65 22.04 21.76
C THR A 125 4.18 20.61 21.86
N GLN A 126 4.22 20.05 23.06
CA GLN A 126 4.65 18.66 23.27
C GLN A 126 3.76 17.66 22.53
N ASP A 127 2.46 17.92 22.41
CA ASP A 127 1.54 17.06 21.66
C ASP A 127 1.78 17.14 20.15
N GLU A 128 2.09 18.31 19.59
CA GLU A 128 2.48 18.47 18.19
C GLU A 128 3.81 17.75 17.89
N ILE A 129 4.79 17.87 18.78
CA ILE A 129 6.07 17.14 18.65
C ILE A 129 5.82 15.63 18.75
N SER A 130 5.04 15.18 19.73
CA SER A 130 4.70 13.77 19.93
C SER A 130 4.00 13.20 18.67
N GLN A 131 3.00 13.91 18.13
CA GLN A 131 2.31 13.53 16.91
C GLN A 131 3.27 13.44 15.72
N LEU A 132 4.13 14.46 15.53
CA LEU A 132 5.09 14.50 14.44
C LEU A 132 6.09 13.33 14.51
N VAL A 133 6.61 13.04 15.68
CA VAL A 133 7.55 11.93 15.92
C VAL A 133 6.85 10.58 15.74
N GLY A 134 5.59 10.44 16.21
CA GLY A 134 4.78 9.25 15.98
C GLY A 134 4.55 8.98 14.48
N GLU A 135 4.25 10.02 13.71
CA GLU A 135 4.15 9.91 12.25
C GLU A 135 5.49 9.57 11.59
N ALA A 136 6.62 10.06 12.11
CA ALA A 136 7.95 9.71 11.60
C ALA A 136 8.27 8.22 11.85
N TYR A 137 7.95 7.69 13.03
CA TYR A 137 8.07 6.24 13.30
C TYR A 137 7.18 5.42 12.35
N MET A 138 5.93 5.85 12.10
CA MET A 138 5.05 5.19 11.14
C MET A 138 5.61 5.21 9.72
N MET A 139 6.17 6.35 9.28
CA MET A 139 6.79 6.49 7.96
C MET A 139 7.97 5.53 7.82
N ARG A 140 8.85 5.45 8.81
CA ARG A 140 10.00 4.54 8.82
C ARG A 140 9.56 3.07 8.79
N ALA A 141 8.60 2.70 9.63
CA ALA A 141 8.03 1.37 9.69
C ALA A 141 7.41 0.96 8.36
N TYR A 142 6.58 1.83 7.78
CA TYR A 142 5.87 1.51 6.55
C TYR A 142 6.83 1.39 5.36
N CYS A 143 7.82 2.28 5.25
CA CYS A 143 8.86 2.17 4.22
C CYS A 143 9.66 0.87 4.33
N HIS A 144 10.14 0.50 5.53
CA HIS A 144 10.86 -0.78 5.72
C HIS A 144 9.96 -1.98 5.44
N PHE A 145 8.69 -1.93 5.83
CA PHE A 145 7.72 -2.99 5.55
C PHE A 145 7.48 -3.19 4.05
N LEU A 146 7.32 -2.10 3.28
CA LEU A 146 7.18 -2.19 1.83
C LEU A 146 8.46 -2.70 1.17
N LEU A 147 9.61 -2.19 1.57
CA LEU A 147 10.91 -2.62 1.05
C LEU A 147 11.16 -4.12 1.29
N VAL A 148 10.95 -4.64 2.50
CA VAL A 148 11.18 -6.06 2.78
C VAL A 148 10.21 -6.94 2.00
N ASN A 149 8.97 -6.50 1.80
CA ASN A 149 7.97 -7.22 1.02
C ASN A 149 8.14 -7.09 -0.51
N LEU A 150 8.99 -6.20 -1.00
CA LEU A 150 9.37 -6.12 -2.41
C LEU A 150 10.66 -6.91 -2.68
N TYR A 151 11.68 -6.75 -1.85
CA TYR A 151 13.06 -7.13 -2.13
C TYR A 151 13.60 -8.33 -1.32
N ALA A 152 12.80 -8.90 -0.42
CA ALA A 152 13.16 -10.11 0.31
C ALA A 152 12.08 -11.18 0.12
N ASP A 153 12.37 -12.43 0.45
CA ASP A 153 11.37 -13.48 0.43
C ASP A 153 10.27 -13.24 1.47
N ALA A 154 9.06 -13.69 1.16
CA ALA A 154 7.94 -13.55 2.08
C ALA A 154 8.24 -14.32 3.38
N TYR A 155 7.93 -13.71 4.52
CA TYR A 155 8.21 -14.26 5.85
C TYR A 155 7.71 -15.71 6.02
N THR A 156 6.55 -16.01 5.46
CA THR A 156 5.90 -17.33 5.50
C THR A 156 6.53 -18.37 4.55
N HIS A 157 7.44 -17.97 3.67
CA HIS A 157 8.04 -18.82 2.64
C HIS A 157 9.57 -18.92 2.72
N CYS A 158 10.16 -18.53 3.84
CA CYS A 158 11.59 -18.61 4.06
C CYS A 158 11.89 -18.97 5.52
N ASN A 159 13.18 -19.20 5.83
CA ASN A 159 13.63 -19.14 7.23
C ASN A 159 13.95 -17.67 7.56
N PRO A 160 13.05 -16.91 8.22
CA PRO A 160 13.20 -15.47 8.34
C PRO A 160 14.40 -15.05 9.20
N ALA A 161 14.89 -15.92 10.07
CA ALA A 161 16.07 -15.63 10.90
C ALA A 161 17.38 -15.63 10.08
N THR A 162 17.44 -16.40 8.98
CA THR A 162 18.65 -16.58 8.18
C THR A 162 18.50 -16.12 6.72
N THR A 163 17.30 -15.79 6.28
CA THR A 163 17.07 -15.27 4.92
C THR A 163 17.40 -13.79 4.88
N ARG A 164 18.09 -13.39 3.80
CA ARG A 164 18.43 -12.01 3.53
C ARG A 164 17.16 -11.14 3.42
N GLY A 165 17.11 -10.11 4.23
CA GLY A 165 16.12 -9.05 4.15
C GLY A 165 16.62 -7.83 3.36
N ILE A 166 16.59 -6.67 3.99
CA ILE A 166 16.99 -5.38 3.44
C ILE A 166 17.90 -4.65 4.43
N PRO A 167 18.66 -3.62 3.99
CA PRO A 167 19.36 -2.74 4.92
C PRO A 167 18.41 -2.00 5.86
N LEU A 168 18.61 -2.14 7.16
CA LEU A 168 17.91 -1.33 8.17
C LEU A 168 18.66 -0.01 8.37
N SER A 169 18.01 1.12 8.04
CA SER A 169 18.54 2.45 8.28
C SER A 169 17.80 3.08 9.46
N LEU A 170 18.48 3.18 10.60
CA LEU A 170 17.90 3.66 11.87
C LEU A 170 18.48 4.99 12.33
N GLU A 171 19.42 5.56 11.58
CA GLU A 171 20.11 6.80 11.86
C GLU A 171 20.04 7.76 10.66
N ALA A 172 20.00 9.06 10.93
CA ALA A 172 20.08 10.12 9.91
C ALA A 172 21.54 10.37 9.48
N ASN A 173 22.21 9.32 9.00
CA ASN A 173 23.60 9.39 8.60
C ASN A 173 23.79 8.87 7.17
N VAL A 174 24.05 9.78 6.24
CA VAL A 174 24.23 9.46 4.81
C VAL A 174 25.55 8.72 4.52
N ASN A 175 26.48 8.70 5.48
CA ASN A 175 27.80 8.04 5.31
C ASN A 175 27.79 6.60 5.82
N ASN A 176 26.70 6.13 6.43
CA ASN A 176 26.60 4.75 6.90
C ASN A 176 26.58 3.77 5.71
N VAL A 177 27.55 2.85 5.70
CA VAL A 177 27.58 1.76 4.74
C VAL A 177 26.85 0.57 5.37
N LEU A 178 25.57 0.43 5.03
CA LEU A 178 24.69 -0.58 5.60
C LEU A 178 24.90 -1.94 4.93
N THR A 179 24.74 -3.01 5.70
CA THR A 179 24.54 -4.38 5.21
C THR A 179 23.07 -4.76 5.37
N CYS A 180 22.63 -5.81 4.70
CA CYS A 180 21.28 -6.33 4.92
C CYS A 180 21.14 -6.91 6.33
N SER A 181 19.95 -6.73 6.90
CA SER A 181 19.48 -7.48 8.07
C SER A 181 18.68 -8.69 7.62
N SER A 182 18.45 -9.67 8.50
CA SER A 182 17.54 -10.76 8.17
C SER A 182 16.10 -10.30 8.00
N VAL A 183 15.27 -11.09 7.34
CA VAL A 183 13.84 -10.82 7.21
C VAL A 183 13.20 -10.61 8.59
N ASP A 184 13.54 -11.47 9.56
CA ASP A 184 13.00 -11.37 10.92
C ASP A 184 13.43 -10.09 11.63
N GLN A 185 14.72 -9.70 11.54
CA GLN A 185 15.20 -8.45 12.13
C GLN A 185 14.48 -7.22 11.56
N VAL A 186 14.17 -7.22 10.25
CA VAL A 186 13.40 -6.14 9.63
C VAL A 186 11.99 -6.10 10.17
N TYR A 187 11.30 -7.24 10.25
CA TYR A 187 9.94 -7.30 10.80
C TYR A 187 9.89 -6.92 12.29
N GLN A 188 10.88 -7.33 13.09
CA GLN A 188 10.99 -6.92 14.49
C GLN A 188 11.13 -5.40 14.61
N GLN A 189 11.98 -4.77 13.79
CA GLN A 189 12.15 -3.32 13.80
C GLN A 189 10.88 -2.59 13.35
N VAL A 190 10.21 -3.07 12.32
CA VAL A 190 8.92 -2.53 11.86
C VAL A 190 7.88 -2.55 13.00
N ILE A 191 7.76 -3.69 13.70
CA ILE A 191 6.83 -3.83 14.83
C ILE A 191 7.22 -2.89 15.98
N ALA A 192 8.51 -2.77 16.28
CA ALA A 192 8.99 -1.86 17.33
C ALA A 192 8.65 -0.40 17.00
N ASP A 193 8.89 0.03 15.76
CA ASP A 193 8.56 1.38 15.32
C ASP A 193 7.06 1.68 15.39
N ILE A 194 6.21 0.73 14.98
CA ILE A 194 4.75 0.91 15.07
C ILE A 194 4.31 1.00 16.54
N LYS A 195 4.85 0.16 17.42
CA LYS A 195 4.54 0.19 18.86
C LYS A 195 4.98 1.53 19.46
N GLU A 196 6.14 2.04 19.09
CA GLU A 196 6.59 3.37 19.54
C GLU A 196 5.69 4.48 19.00
N ALA A 197 5.27 4.40 17.73
CA ALA A 197 4.29 5.33 17.14
C ALA A 197 2.96 5.32 17.90
N LYS A 198 2.43 4.14 18.29
CA LYS A 198 1.18 4.03 19.07
C LYS A 198 1.22 4.81 20.37
N THR A 199 2.37 4.92 21.03
CA THR A 199 2.52 5.71 22.27
C THR A 199 2.53 7.21 22.03
N ARG A 200 2.85 7.66 20.82
CA ARG A 200 3.11 9.06 20.47
C ARG A 200 1.98 9.74 19.70
N LEU A 201 1.29 8.99 18.84
CA LEU A 201 0.21 9.52 18.03
C LEU A 201 -0.94 10.03 18.89
N LYS A 202 -1.39 11.25 18.65
CA LYS A 202 -2.47 11.94 19.38
C LYS A 202 -3.76 12.04 18.59
N VAL A 203 -3.65 12.07 17.27
CA VAL A 203 -4.79 12.24 16.37
C VAL A 203 -5.37 10.88 16.02
N ALA A 204 -6.65 10.66 16.33
CA ALA A 204 -7.37 9.46 15.97
C ALA A 204 -7.82 9.48 14.48
N VAL A 205 -8.38 10.62 14.06
CA VAL A 205 -8.86 10.85 12.69
C VAL A 205 -8.46 12.26 12.29
N TRP A 206 -7.91 12.41 11.08
CA TRP A 206 -7.54 13.71 10.53
C TRP A 206 -8.72 14.38 9.84
N ASP A 207 -8.75 15.71 9.91
CA ASP A 207 -9.67 16.54 9.12
C ASP A 207 -9.44 16.35 7.61
N GLU A 208 -10.44 16.72 6.83
CA GLU A 208 -10.36 16.77 5.36
C GLU A 208 -9.15 17.62 4.91
N GLY A 209 -8.38 17.11 3.95
CA GLY A 209 -7.12 17.71 3.50
C GLY A 209 -5.87 17.17 4.19
N TYR A 210 -6.02 16.43 5.30
CA TYR A 210 -4.91 15.78 6.01
C TYR A 210 -5.06 14.26 6.13
N THR A 211 -6.05 13.66 5.48
CA THR A 211 -6.35 12.22 5.52
C THR A 211 -5.22 11.32 5.02
N TYR A 212 -4.21 11.89 4.38
CA TYR A 212 -3.00 11.20 3.95
C TYR A 212 -1.99 10.93 5.09
N ARG A 213 -2.17 11.58 6.26
CA ARG A 213 -1.23 11.46 7.40
C ARG A 213 -1.57 10.24 8.25
N PHE A 214 -0.55 9.63 8.82
CA PHE A 214 -0.74 8.57 9.79
C PHE A 214 -1.43 9.10 11.06
N ASN A 215 -2.27 8.25 11.64
CA ASN A 215 -3.07 8.50 12.82
C ASN A 215 -3.05 7.27 13.74
N GLN A 216 -3.70 7.33 14.90
CA GLN A 216 -3.72 6.22 15.86
C GLN A 216 -4.27 4.92 15.23
N ILE A 217 -5.36 5.02 14.46
CA ILE A 217 -6.01 3.85 13.85
C ILE A 217 -5.12 3.22 12.77
N SER A 218 -4.37 4.04 12.03
CA SER A 218 -3.43 3.55 11.02
C SER A 218 -2.27 2.75 11.61
N ALA A 219 -1.87 3.03 12.85
CA ALA A 219 -0.86 2.23 13.54
C ALA A 219 -1.40 0.83 13.87
N ASP A 220 -2.64 0.74 14.36
CA ASP A 220 -3.31 -0.54 14.59
C ASP A 220 -3.49 -1.30 13.25
N ALA A 221 -3.93 -0.63 12.19
CA ALA A 221 -4.14 -1.21 10.87
C ALA A 221 -2.84 -1.74 10.22
N LEU A 222 -1.75 -0.98 10.31
CA LEU A 222 -0.46 -1.44 9.82
C LEU A 222 0.05 -2.62 10.64
N LEU A 223 -0.10 -2.60 11.96
CA LEU A 223 0.35 -3.68 12.83
C LEU A 223 -0.42 -4.97 12.55
N ALA A 224 -1.75 -4.89 12.34
CA ALA A 224 -2.57 -6.03 11.91
C ALA A 224 -2.07 -6.63 10.58
N ARG A 225 -1.75 -5.78 9.58
CA ARG A 225 -1.19 -6.20 8.29
C ARG A 225 0.20 -6.83 8.44
N VAL A 226 1.06 -6.27 9.27
CA VAL A 226 2.41 -6.81 9.54
C VAL A 226 2.32 -8.21 10.18
N TYR A 227 1.48 -8.39 11.18
CA TYR A 227 1.25 -9.69 11.80
C TYR A 227 0.63 -10.71 10.84
N LEU A 228 -0.34 -10.28 10.01
CA LEU A 228 -0.89 -11.13 8.95
C LEU A 228 0.22 -11.64 8.00
N TYR A 229 1.13 -10.77 7.57
CA TYR A 229 2.21 -11.12 6.64
C TYR A 229 3.29 -11.99 7.31
N LYS A 230 3.44 -11.85 8.61
CA LYS A 230 4.33 -12.67 9.43
C LYS A 230 3.75 -14.06 9.74
N GLY A 231 2.43 -14.21 9.65
CA GLY A 231 1.73 -15.44 10.08
C GLY A 231 1.49 -15.52 11.58
N ASP A 232 1.58 -14.40 12.30
CA ASP A 232 1.26 -14.28 13.72
C ASP A 232 -0.26 -14.06 13.87
N TRP A 233 -1.02 -15.14 13.71
CA TRP A 233 -2.47 -15.07 13.56
C TRP A 233 -3.19 -14.51 14.79
N GLN A 234 -2.72 -14.82 15.99
CA GLN A 234 -3.32 -14.30 17.23
C GLN A 234 -3.18 -12.78 17.31
N ASP A 235 -1.98 -12.27 17.06
CA ASP A 235 -1.71 -10.83 17.11
C ASP A 235 -2.40 -10.10 15.94
N ALA A 236 -2.43 -10.72 14.75
CA ALA A 236 -3.16 -10.17 13.61
C ALA A 236 -4.67 -10.01 13.89
N LEU A 237 -5.28 -11.03 14.50
CA LEU A 237 -6.69 -11.00 14.92
C LEU A 237 -6.93 -9.92 15.98
N ALA A 238 -6.06 -9.85 16.99
CA ALA A 238 -6.19 -8.88 18.08
C ALA A 238 -6.14 -7.44 17.56
N GLU A 239 -5.15 -7.09 16.74
CA GLU A 239 -5.03 -5.73 16.18
C GLU A 239 -6.14 -5.41 15.18
N ALA A 240 -6.58 -6.37 14.37
CA ALA A 240 -7.72 -6.18 13.47
C ALA A 240 -9.02 -5.88 14.23
N LYS A 241 -9.26 -6.52 15.38
CA LYS A 241 -10.38 -6.21 16.27
C LYS A 241 -10.31 -4.78 16.81
N VAL A 242 -9.12 -4.31 17.21
CA VAL A 242 -8.91 -2.93 17.66
C VAL A 242 -9.25 -1.93 16.54
N VAL A 243 -8.86 -2.22 15.29
CA VAL A 243 -9.23 -1.38 14.15
C VAL A 243 -10.75 -1.33 13.98
N MET A 244 -11.42 -2.49 13.99
CA MET A 244 -12.89 -2.56 13.83
C MET A 244 -13.64 -1.90 14.98
N GLU A 245 -13.13 -1.95 16.22
CA GLU A 245 -13.72 -1.26 17.36
C GLU A 245 -13.66 0.27 17.21
N LYS A 246 -12.53 0.80 16.71
CA LYS A 246 -12.29 2.23 16.58
C LYS A 246 -12.83 2.82 15.27
N HIS A 247 -12.86 2.03 14.21
CA HIS A 247 -13.20 2.45 12.84
C HIS A 247 -13.70 1.25 12.02
N GLY A 248 -14.83 0.68 12.41
CA GLY A 248 -15.37 -0.56 11.83
C GLY A 248 -16.47 -0.34 10.78
N ASP A 249 -16.83 0.91 10.47
CA ASP A 249 -17.88 1.18 9.49
C ASP A 249 -17.50 0.70 8.09
N LEU A 250 -18.50 0.17 7.37
CA LEU A 250 -18.38 -0.34 6.01
C LEU A 250 -19.37 0.37 5.09
N GLU A 251 -18.92 0.75 3.91
CA GLU A 251 -19.82 1.22 2.85
C GLU A 251 -20.85 0.13 2.49
N ASP A 252 -22.10 0.48 2.46
CA ASP A 252 -23.15 -0.44 2.05
C ASP A 252 -23.39 -0.35 0.54
N LEU A 253 -22.70 -1.18 -0.23
CA LEU A 253 -22.80 -1.19 -1.69
C LEU A 253 -24.15 -1.75 -2.21
N THR A 254 -25.03 -2.22 -1.34
CA THR A 254 -26.38 -2.60 -1.73
C THR A 254 -27.28 -1.37 -1.93
N ASP A 255 -26.93 -0.24 -1.33
CA ASP A 255 -27.65 1.03 -1.37
C ASP A 255 -26.76 2.18 -1.87
N SER A 256 -25.53 2.28 -1.38
CA SER A 256 -24.57 3.33 -1.73
C SER A 256 -23.83 3.06 -3.05
N LYS A 257 -23.45 4.14 -3.74
CA LYS A 257 -22.51 4.13 -4.88
C LYS A 257 -21.13 4.70 -4.52
N VAL A 258 -20.91 5.06 -3.26
CA VAL A 258 -19.60 5.49 -2.78
C VAL A 258 -18.68 4.28 -2.80
N LEU A 259 -17.53 4.42 -3.46
CA LEU A 259 -16.55 3.34 -3.52
C LEU A 259 -15.76 3.27 -2.23
N PRO A 260 -15.51 2.06 -1.67
CA PRO A 260 -14.79 1.90 -0.40
C PRO A 260 -13.37 2.48 -0.39
N ASN A 261 -12.72 2.56 -1.57
CA ASN A 261 -11.40 3.14 -1.73
C ASN A 261 -11.41 4.67 -1.98
N TYR A 262 -12.58 5.33 -1.90
CA TYR A 262 -12.66 6.78 -1.96
C TYR A 262 -12.18 7.40 -0.64
N TYR A 263 -11.39 8.47 -0.68
CA TYR A 263 -10.78 9.05 0.51
C TYR A 263 -11.77 9.62 1.54
N LYS A 264 -13.03 9.88 1.13
CA LYS A 264 -14.15 10.28 2.00
C LYS A 264 -15.09 9.12 2.34
N SER A 265 -14.77 7.90 1.94
CA SER A 265 -15.53 6.73 2.36
C SER A 265 -15.48 6.59 3.88
N VAL A 266 -16.55 6.09 4.47
CA VAL A 266 -16.58 5.73 5.91
C VAL A 266 -15.55 4.67 6.26
N GLU A 267 -15.02 3.95 5.27
CA GLU A 267 -13.97 2.96 5.45
C GLU A 267 -12.56 3.55 5.48
N SER A 268 -12.35 4.79 5.00
CA SER A 268 -11.03 5.35 4.80
C SER A 268 -10.34 5.69 6.12
N ILE A 269 -9.22 5.04 6.41
CA ILE A 269 -8.36 5.30 7.58
C ILE A 269 -7.20 6.22 7.21
N VAL A 270 -6.51 5.91 6.11
CA VAL A 270 -5.44 6.73 5.53
C VAL A 270 -5.47 6.66 4.01
N ALA A 271 -5.49 7.82 3.38
CA ALA A 271 -5.54 8.02 1.94
C ALA A 271 -4.20 8.54 1.40
N LEU A 272 -3.09 7.83 1.65
CA LEU A 272 -1.74 8.26 1.27
C LEU A 272 -1.40 7.89 -0.17
N GLU A 273 -1.54 6.62 -0.54
CA GLU A 273 -1.05 6.10 -1.82
C GLU A 273 -2.10 6.18 -2.93
N GLN A 274 -1.69 6.67 -4.07
CA GLN A 274 -2.44 6.51 -5.32
C GLN A 274 -2.03 5.19 -5.96
N VAL A 275 -2.69 4.08 -5.58
CA VAL A 275 -2.30 2.75 -6.02
C VAL A 275 -2.42 2.60 -7.53
N MET A 276 -3.53 3.06 -8.14
CA MET A 276 -3.72 3.00 -9.58
C MET A 276 -3.61 4.39 -10.20
N THR A 277 -2.45 4.70 -10.72
CA THR A 277 -2.23 5.92 -11.52
C THR A 277 -2.93 5.82 -12.88
N SER A 278 -3.04 6.93 -13.59
CA SER A 278 -3.59 6.92 -14.96
C SER A 278 -2.77 6.04 -15.92
N GLY A 279 -1.45 5.94 -15.74
CA GLY A 279 -0.58 5.08 -16.52
C GLY A 279 -0.89 3.60 -16.26
N TYR A 280 -1.01 3.19 -15.00
CA TYR A 280 -1.34 1.80 -14.65
C TYR A 280 -2.74 1.40 -15.15
N VAL A 281 -3.73 2.28 -15.03
CA VAL A 281 -5.10 2.01 -15.54
C VAL A 281 -5.11 1.87 -17.06
N LYS A 282 -4.30 2.64 -17.78
CA LYS A 282 -4.22 2.58 -19.25
C LYS A 282 -3.40 1.39 -19.77
N MET A 283 -2.50 0.83 -18.95
CA MET A 283 -1.63 -0.28 -19.35
C MET A 283 -2.42 -1.50 -19.85
N GLY A 284 -3.58 -1.76 -19.29
CA GLY A 284 -4.36 -2.94 -19.65
C GLY A 284 -5.79 -2.91 -19.17
N VAL A 285 -6.36 -4.09 -19.08
CA VAL A 285 -7.75 -4.33 -18.65
C VAL A 285 -7.77 -5.35 -17.52
N PRO A 286 -8.79 -5.35 -16.66
CA PRO A 286 -8.99 -6.41 -15.68
C PRO A 286 -8.96 -7.78 -16.33
N SER A 287 -8.22 -8.73 -15.73
CA SER A 287 -8.19 -10.09 -16.25
C SER A 287 -9.58 -10.73 -16.17
N LYS A 288 -9.91 -11.57 -17.14
CA LYS A 288 -11.18 -12.32 -17.14
C LYS A 288 -11.28 -13.21 -15.90
N ALA A 289 -10.18 -13.80 -15.48
CA ALA A 289 -10.12 -14.66 -14.30
C ALA A 289 -10.54 -13.88 -13.03
N LEU A 290 -10.03 -12.65 -12.85
CA LEU A 290 -10.46 -11.79 -11.75
C LEU A 290 -11.95 -11.46 -11.84
N VAL A 291 -12.44 -11.04 -13.01
CA VAL A 291 -13.85 -10.63 -13.16
C VAL A 291 -14.81 -11.81 -12.93
N ASP A 292 -14.41 -13.02 -13.30
CA ASP A 292 -15.20 -14.23 -13.08
C ASP A 292 -15.24 -14.68 -11.61
N THR A 293 -14.35 -14.18 -10.75
CA THR A 293 -14.37 -14.46 -9.29
C THR A 293 -15.59 -13.80 -8.62
N TYR A 294 -16.11 -12.71 -9.19
CA TYR A 294 -17.29 -12.02 -8.63
C TYR A 294 -18.56 -12.83 -8.88
N ARG A 295 -19.13 -13.32 -7.80
CA ARG A 295 -20.34 -14.17 -7.81
C ARG A 295 -21.61 -13.38 -8.20
N THR A 296 -22.64 -14.07 -8.60
CA THR A 296 -23.96 -13.44 -8.89
C THR A 296 -24.47 -12.66 -7.69
N GLY A 297 -24.90 -11.40 -7.93
CA GLY A 297 -25.41 -10.53 -6.87
C GLY A 297 -24.34 -9.71 -6.15
N ASP A 298 -23.06 -9.90 -6.46
CA ASP A 298 -21.98 -9.04 -5.98
C ASP A 298 -22.08 -7.65 -6.64
N LYS A 299 -22.27 -6.64 -5.81
CA LYS A 299 -22.46 -5.25 -6.27
C LYS A 299 -21.15 -4.62 -6.76
N ARG A 300 -20.02 -5.08 -6.24
CA ARG A 300 -18.70 -4.58 -6.63
C ARG A 300 -18.41 -4.79 -8.10
N LYS A 301 -18.88 -5.91 -8.70
CA LYS A 301 -18.63 -6.20 -10.12
C LYS A 301 -19.05 -5.05 -11.03
N ALA A 302 -20.24 -4.51 -10.82
CA ALA A 302 -20.78 -3.41 -11.62
C ALA A 302 -20.18 -2.03 -11.27
N LEU A 303 -19.66 -1.88 -10.04
CA LEU A 303 -19.03 -0.65 -9.56
C LEU A 303 -17.54 -0.56 -9.92
N TYR A 304 -16.87 -1.70 -10.05
CA TYR A 304 -15.44 -1.75 -10.34
C TYR A 304 -15.14 -1.92 -11.82
N PHE A 305 -16.05 -2.59 -12.57
CA PHE A 305 -15.81 -2.99 -13.96
C PHE A 305 -16.97 -2.62 -14.86
N LYS A 306 -16.66 -2.17 -16.08
CA LYS A 306 -17.60 -1.94 -17.15
C LYS A 306 -17.30 -2.91 -18.30
N ALA A 307 -18.29 -3.75 -18.65
CA ALA A 307 -18.15 -4.65 -19.80
C ALA A 307 -18.02 -3.85 -21.09
N GLN A 308 -17.02 -4.19 -21.89
CA GLN A 308 -16.82 -3.69 -23.25
C GLN A 308 -17.29 -4.74 -24.27
N THR A 309 -16.99 -6.00 -23.99
CA THR A 309 -17.47 -7.18 -24.73
C THR A 309 -17.83 -8.28 -23.71
N ALA A 310 -18.19 -9.46 -24.18
CA ALA A 310 -18.47 -10.62 -23.31
C ALA A 310 -17.26 -11.06 -22.46
N SER A 311 -16.03 -10.71 -22.87
CA SER A 311 -14.80 -11.16 -22.22
C SER A 311 -13.82 -10.02 -21.86
N VAL A 312 -14.12 -8.79 -22.25
CA VAL A 312 -13.25 -7.62 -22.01
C VAL A 312 -13.97 -6.62 -21.14
N TYR A 313 -13.31 -6.17 -20.10
CA TYR A 313 -13.83 -5.20 -19.13
C TYR A 313 -12.86 -4.03 -18.98
N SER A 314 -13.38 -2.82 -18.77
CA SER A 314 -12.59 -1.67 -18.34
C SER A 314 -12.67 -1.56 -16.82
N LEU A 315 -11.56 -1.15 -16.20
CA LEU A 315 -11.52 -0.78 -14.79
C LEU A 315 -12.14 0.63 -14.63
N ILE A 316 -13.23 0.72 -13.86
CA ILE A 316 -13.91 2.00 -13.58
C ILE A 316 -13.82 2.41 -12.10
N LYS A 317 -13.24 1.57 -11.25
CA LYS A 317 -13.05 1.81 -9.82
C LYS A 317 -12.25 3.09 -9.51
N TYR A 318 -11.46 3.59 -10.46
CA TYR A 318 -10.61 4.79 -10.33
C TYR A 318 -11.04 5.93 -11.25
N GLY A 319 -12.25 5.87 -11.83
CA GLY A 319 -12.69 6.80 -12.86
C GLY A 319 -11.83 6.71 -14.13
N ASP A 320 -12.04 7.63 -15.08
CA ASP A 320 -11.36 7.58 -16.38
C ASP A 320 -9.87 8.03 -16.33
N LYS A 321 -9.38 8.56 -15.18
CA LYS A 321 -8.09 9.27 -15.12
C LYS A 321 -7.25 8.99 -13.87
N GLY A 322 -7.54 7.96 -13.08
CA GLY A 322 -6.78 7.75 -11.83
C GLY A 322 -6.91 8.97 -10.91
N ASN A 323 -8.12 9.28 -10.51
CA ASN A 323 -8.45 10.45 -9.71
C ASN A 323 -7.77 10.40 -8.33
N ASP A 324 -7.15 11.49 -7.89
CA ASP A 324 -6.58 11.67 -6.55
C ASP A 324 -7.57 11.37 -5.40
N GLY A 325 -8.87 11.44 -5.67
CA GLY A 325 -9.91 11.04 -4.74
C GLY A 325 -9.91 9.55 -4.36
N TYR A 326 -9.20 8.70 -5.10
CA TYR A 326 -9.14 7.25 -4.85
C TYR A 326 -7.78 6.80 -4.28
N ARG A 327 -7.17 7.63 -3.46
CA ARG A 327 -6.02 7.27 -2.65
C ARG A 327 -6.47 6.38 -1.49
N CYS A 328 -5.81 5.24 -1.29
CA CYS A 328 -6.17 4.30 -0.22
C CYS A 328 -4.97 3.48 0.22
N SER A 329 -4.54 3.68 1.47
CA SER A 329 -3.49 2.86 2.08
C SER A 329 -4.03 1.90 3.14
N PHE A 330 -5.02 2.36 3.92
CA PHE A 330 -5.69 1.57 4.95
C PHE A 330 -7.17 1.89 4.98
N ARG A 331 -8.02 0.85 5.08
CA ARG A 331 -9.47 0.97 5.23
C ARG A 331 -10.07 -0.19 6.03
N SER A 332 -11.24 0.03 6.61
CA SER A 332 -11.91 -0.90 7.54
C SER A 332 -12.09 -2.31 6.97
N ALA A 333 -12.49 -2.46 5.70
CA ALA A 333 -12.76 -3.78 5.14
C ALA A 333 -11.52 -4.69 5.14
N GLU A 334 -10.29 -4.14 5.06
CA GLU A 334 -9.09 -4.95 5.21
C GLU A 334 -8.99 -5.57 6.62
N ALA A 335 -9.39 -4.83 7.68
CA ALA A 335 -9.39 -5.37 9.05
C ALA A 335 -10.35 -6.54 9.19
N TYR A 336 -11.54 -6.48 8.58
CA TYR A 336 -12.47 -7.62 8.54
C TYR A 336 -11.86 -8.85 7.85
N LEU A 337 -11.15 -8.65 6.74
CA LEU A 337 -10.50 -9.73 6.01
C LEU A 337 -9.29 -10.30 6.77
N ILE A 338 -8.51 -9.45 7.43
CA ILE A 338 -7.42 -9.89 8.32
C ILE A 338 -7.98 -10.71 9.47
N ALA A 339 -9.05 -10.24 10.13
CA ALA A 339 -9.68 -10.94 11.24
C ALA A 339 -10.26 -12.29 10.80
N ALA A 340 -10.92 -12.35 9.64
CA ALA A 340 -11.46 -13.59 9.11
C ALA A 340 -10.35 -14.60 8.79
N GLU A 341 -9.28 -14.20 8.12
CA GLU A 341 -8.15 -15.07 7.80
C GLU A 341 -7.43 -15.54 9.06
N ALA A 342 -7.10 -14.61 9.97
CA ALA A 342 -6.37 -14.91 11.18
C ALA A 342 -7.16 -15.85 12.12
N ALA A 343 -8.46 -15.61 12.29
CA ALA A 343 -9.32 -16.50 13.06
C ALA A 343 -9.37 -17.91 12.43
N ALA A 344 -9.57 -18.03 11.11
CA ALA A 344 -9.56 -19.32 10.44
C ALA A 344 -8.21 -20.05 10.56
N GLN A 345 -7.10 -19.32 10.50
CA GLN A 345 -5.76 -19.90 10.66
C GLN A 345 -5.49 -20.41 12.09
N ASN A 346 -6.08 -19.78 13.11
CA ASN A 346 -5.98 -20.22 14.50
C ASN A 346 -6.71 -21.56 14.78
N ALA A 347 -7.65 -21.98 13.92
CA ALA A 347 -8.28 -23.28 14.03
C ALA A 347 -7.31 -24.42 13.67
N ALA A 348 -7.51 -25.60 14.23
CA ALA A 348 -6.78 -26.79 13.83
C ALA A 348 -7.12 -27.17 12.37
N ASP A 349 -6.21 -27.86 11.67
CA ASP A 349 -6.41 -28.21 10.25
C ASP A 349 -7.60 -29.15 10.04
N ASN A 350 -7.92 -29.99 11.03
CA ASN A 350 -9.05 -30.89 11.02
C ASN A 350 -10.23 -30.39 11.86
N ALA A 351 -10.28 -29.10 12.19
CA ALA A 351 -11.36 -28.51 12.97
C ALA A 351 -12.72 -28.74 12.30
N ALA A 352 -13.71 -29.13 13.10
CA ALA A 352 -15.08 -29.23 12.64
C ALA A 352 -15.66 -27.83 12.28
N ALA A 353 -16.70 -27.80 11.47
CA ALA A 353 -17.27 -26.54 11.02
C ALA A 353 -17.81 -25.66 12.16
N ASP A 354 -18.14 -26.22 13.31
CA ASP A 354 -18.60 -25.50 14.50
C ASP A 354 -17.46 -25.11 15.48
N ASP A 355 -16.19 -25.30 15.07
CA ASP A 355 -15.03 -24.79 15.83
C ASP A 355 -15.15 -23.27 16.06
N ALA A 356 -14.86 -22.83 17.28
CA ALA A 356 -15.05 -21.44 17.69
C ALA A 356 -14.29 -20.44 16.81
N ASN A 357 -13.05 -20.76 16.39
CA ASN A 357 -12.26 -19.89 15.51
C ASN A 357 -12.86 -19.83 14.10
N LEU A 358 -13.39 -20.95 13.58
CA LEU A 358 -14.05 -20.96 12.28
C LEU A 358 -15.38 -20.21 12.31
N VAL A 359 -16.14 -20.29 13.42
CA VAL A 359 -17.36 -19.49 13.64
C VAL A 359 -17.01 -18.00 13.69
N GLU A 360 -15.95 -17.64 14.43
CA GLU A 360 -15.47 -16.25 14.50
C GLU A 360 -15.03 -15.74 13.13
N ALA A 361 -14.26 -16.52 12.37
CA ALA A 361 -13.82 -16.17 11.01
C ALA A 361 -15.00 -15.86 10.09
N ARG A 362 -16.05 -16.71 10.11
CA ARG A 362 -17.28 -16.51 9.34
C ARG A 362 -18.02 -15.26 9.76
N THR A 363 -18.00 -14.91 11.04
CA THR A 363 -18.67 -13.70 11.55
C THR A 363 -18.11 -12.46 10.86
N TYR A 364 -16.78 -12.32 10.78
CA TYR A 364 -16.15 -11.17 10.11
C TYR A 364 -16.38 -11.20 8.59
N LEU A 365 -16.23 -12.37 7.96
CA LEU A 365 -16.44 -12.51 6.53
C LEU A 365 -17.88 -12.16 6.13
N LYS A 366 -18.87 -12.68 6.87
CA LYS A 366 -20.29 -12.41 6.65
C LYS A 366 -20.65 -10.94 6.88
N ALA A 367 -20.06 -10.28 7.87
CA ALA A 367 -20.27 -8.86 8.12
C ALA A 367 -19.88 -8.01 6.91
N LEU A 368 -18.73 -8.30 6.31
CA LEU A 368 -18.28 -7.65 5.07
C LEU A 368 -19.21 -7.98 3.90
N MET A 369 -19.49 -9.27 3.67
CA MET A 369 -20.31 -9.73 2.54
C MET A 369 -21.72 -9.18 2.59
N ALA A 370 -22.31 -8.97 3.76
CA ALA A 370 -23.65 -8.37 3.92
C ALA A 370 -23.73 -6.97 3.31
N LYS A 371 -22.61 -6.24 3.24
CA LYS A 371 -22.47 -4.91 2.67
C LYS A 371 -22.07 -4.92 1.17
N ARG A 372 -21.85 -6.09 0.60
CA ARG A 372 -21.35 -6.25 -0.78
C ARG A 372 -22.30 -6.98 -1.71
N TYR A 373 -23.18 -7.84 -1.17
CA TYR A 373 -24.05 -8.71 -1.96
C TYR A 373 -25.52 -8.31 -1.83
N ALA A 374 -26.29 -8.51 -2.90
CA ALA A 374 -27.75 -8.44 -2.83
C ALA A 374 -28.29 -9.45 -1.81
N ALA A 375 -29.24 -9.03 -0.96
CA ALA A 375 -29.69 -9.77 0.23
C ALA A 375 -30.03 -11.25 -0.03
N ALA A 376 -30.77 -11.57 -1.11
CA ALA A 376 -31.11 -12.96 -1.42
C ALA A 376 -29.87 -13.83 -1.71
N LYS A 377 -28.84 -13.26 -2.35
CA LYS A 377 -27.60 -13.97 -2.65
C LYS A 377 -26.67 -14.02 -1.43
N TYR A 378 -26.63 -12.96 -0.63
CA TYR A 378 -25.93 -12.97 0.65
C TYR A 378 -26.42 -14.14 1.53
N ASN A 379 -27.75 -14.28 1.73
CA ASN A 379 -28.32 -15.35 2.56
C ASN A 379 -27.90 -16.75 2.08
N GLN A 380 -27.90 -16.96 0.74
CA GLN A 380 -27.43 -18.20 0.16
C GLN A 380 -25.96 -18.46 0.50
N TYR A 381 -25.09 -17.47 0.26
CA TYR A 381 -23.65 -17.62 0.44
C TYR A 381 -23.24 -17.68 1.90
N ALA A 382 -23.95 -16.98 2.78
CA ALA A 382 -23.77 -17.07 4.22
C ALA A 382 -24.06 -18.48 4.74
N ALA A 383 -25.11 -19.14 4.23
CA ALA A 383 -25.43 -20.54 4.60
C ALA A 383 -24.38 -21.53 4.06
N GLU A 384 -23.83 -21.28 2.86
CA GLU A 384 -22.71 -22.10 2.33
C GLU A 384 -21.48 -22.01 3.24
N LEU A 385 -21.13 -20.81 3.74
CA LEU A 385 -20.00 -20.62 4.66
C LEU A 385 -20.16 -21.40 5.97
N ASP A 386 -21.40 -21.55 6.49
CA ASP A 386 -21.65 -22.19 7.78
C ASP A 386 -21.21 -23.66 7.84
N THR A 387 -21.12 -24.30 6.69
CA THR A 387 -20.75 -25.72 6.57
C THR A 387 -19.27 -25.93 6.19
N MET A 388 -18.53 -24.86 5.87
CA MET A 388 -17.14 -24.97 5.42
C MET A 388 -16.20 -25.32 6.57
N GLN A 389 -15.33 -26.28 6.35
CA GLN A 389 -14.15 -26.54 7.18
C GLN A 389 -13.02 -25.54 6.85
N LYS A 390 -11.95 -25.52 7.65
CA LYS A 390 -10.84 -24.57 7.56
C LYS A 390 -10.34 -24.34 6.13
N ALA A 391 -10.00 -25.41 5.40
CA ALA A 391 -9.38 -25.29 4.08
C ALA A 391 -10.29 -24.58 3.06
N ASP A 392 -11.59 -24.90 3.07
CA ASP A 392 -12.54 -24.30 2.13
C ASP A 392 -12.95 -22.89 2.58
N LEU A 393 -13.04 -22.66 3.89
CA LEU A 393 -13.26 -21.32 4.44
C LEU A 393 -12.10 -20.36 4.10
N LEU A 394 -10.84 -20.80 4.20
CA LEU A 394 -9.70 -20.02 3.80
C LEU A 394 -9.72 -19.67 2.30
N LYS A 395 -10.10 -20.63 1.43
CA LYS A 395 -10.30 -20.34 -0.01
C LYS A 395 -11.37 -19.28 -0.23
N ALA A 396 -12.48 -19.37 0.50
CA ALA A 396 -13.56 -18.38 0.42
C ALA A 396 -13.08 -16.99 0.90
N ILE A 397 -12.32 -16.93 1.99
CA ILE A 397 -11.72 -15.69 2.51
C ILE A 397 -10.74 -15.08 1.48
N TYR A 398 -9.84 -15.88 0.89
CA TYR A 398 -8.91 -15.40 -0.13
C TYR A 398 -9.62 -14.92 -1.40
N SER A 399 -10.69 -15.60 -1.81
CA SER A 399 -11.53 -15.17 -2.93
C SER A 399 -12.22 -13.83 -2.64
N GLU A 400 -12.80 -13.68 -1.44
CA GLU A 400 -13.44 -12.44 -1.01
C GLU A 400 -12.44 -11.29 -0.90
N ARG A 401 -11.22 -11.56 -0.37
CA ARG A 401 -10.13 -10.60 -0.30
C ARG A 401 -9.69 -10.15 -1.70
N THR A 402 -9.61 -11.08 -2.66
CA THR A 402 -9.31 -10.75 -4.06
C THR A 402 -10.37 -9.83 -4.67
N CYS A 403 -11.66 -10.11 -4.45
CA CYS A 403 -12.74 -9.26 -4.92
C CYS A 403 -12.78 -7.89 -4.24
N GLU A 404 -12.60 -7.86 -2.92
CA GLU A 404 -12.73 -6.64 -2.13
C GLU A 404 -11.59 -5.65 -2.41
N LEU A 405 -10.36 -6.14 -2.40
CA LEU A 405 -9.15 -5.33 -2.51
C LEU A 405 -8.59 -5.28 -3.94
N ALA A 406 -9.40 -5.66 -4.95
CA ALA A 406 -9.00 -5.65 -6.35
C ALA A 406 -8.42 -4.29 -6.76
N PHE A 407 -7.23 -4.32 -7.36
CA PHE A 407 -6.46 -3.14 -7.79
C PHE A 407 -6.04 -2.16 -6.66
N GLU A 408 -6.14 -2.54 -5.40
CA GLU A 408 -5.67 -1.72 -4.27
C GLU A 408 -4.24 -2.08 -3.82
N GLY A 409 -3.47 -2.75 -4.67
CA GLY A 409 -2.07 -3.07 -4.42
C GLY A 409 -1.84 -4.15 -3.36
N HIS A 410 -2.80 -5.06 -3.16
CA HIS A 410 -2.69 -6.16 -2.20
C HIS A 410 -2.37 -7.50 -2.88
N ARG A 411 -2.92 -7.74 -4.07
CA ARG A 411 -2.92 -9.07 -4.71
C ARG A 411 -1.54 -9.68 -4.89
N TRP A 412 -0.54 -8.91 -5.35
CA TRP A 412 0.82 -9.40 -5.51
C TRP A 412 1.41 -9.91 -4.19
N PHE A 413 1.23 -9.13 -3.13
CA PHE A 413 1.72 -9.50 -1.79
C PHE A 413 0.95 -10.68 -1.20
N ASP A 414 -0.36 -10.79 -1.44
CA ASP A 414 -1.17 -11.94 -1.02
C ASP A 414 -0.71 -13.22 -1.72
N LEU A 415 -0.46 -13.19 -3.03
CA LEU A 415 0.09 -14.32 -3.78
C LEU A 415 1.45 -14.76 -3.21
N ARG A 416 2.32 -13.77 -2.90
CA ARG A 416 3.67 -14.05 -2.36
C ARG A 416 3.64 -14.68 -0.97
N ARG A 417 2.76 -14.23 -0.09
CA ARG A 417 2.69 -14.70 1.29
C ARG A 417 1.87 -16.00 1.47
N THR A 418 1.08 -16.39 0.47
CA THR A 418 0.19 -17.56 0.58
C THR A 418 0.69 -18.73 -0.26
N THR A 419 0.34 -18.80 -1.53
CA THR A 419 0.52 -20.00 -2.35
C THR A 419 1.65 -19.92 -3.37
N ARG A 420 2.13 -18.74 -3.71
CA ARG A 420 3.12 -18.50 -4.79
C ARG A 420 2.82 -19.34 -6.02
N PRO A 421 1.61 -19.23 -6.61
CA PRO A 421 1.16 -20.13 -7.67
C PRO A 421 1.90 -19.85 -8.97
N GLN A 422 1.79 -20.78 -9.91
CA GLN A 422 2.13 -20.46 -11.30
C GLN A 422 1.15 -19.43 -11.84
N LEU A 423 1.67 -18.36 -12.46
CA LEU A 423 0.90 -17.36 -13.19
C LEU A 423 1.26 -17.40 -14.67
N SER A 424 0.25 -17.26 -15.52
CA SER A 424 0.43 -17.21 -16.98
C SER A 424 -0.29 -15.99 -17.54
N LYS A 425 0.40 -15.25 -18.40
CA LYS A 425 -0.11 -14.07 -19.09
C LYS A 425 0.15 -14.21 -20.59
N THR A 426 -0.73 -13.66 -21.40
CA THR A 426 -0.58 -13.68 -22.87
C THR A 426 -0.67 -12.26 -23.41
N TYR A 427 0.16 -11.95 -24.42
CA TYR A 427 0.08 -10.72 -25.19
C TYR A 427 0.47 -11.00 -26.65
N GLY A 428 -0.46 -10.77 -27.57
CA GLY A 428 -0.30 -11.24 -28.95
C GLY A 428 -0.26 -12.77 -29.00
N GLU A 429 0.77 -13.31 -29.64
CA GLU A 429 1.02 -14.76 -29.75
C GLU A 429 1.97 -15.28 -28.65
N ASN A 430 2.50 -14.40 -27.81
CA ASN A 430 3.47 -14.75 -26.79
C ASN A 430 2.79 -15.06 -25.45
N SER A 431 3.36 -16.04 -24.75
CA SER A 431 2.98 -16.41 -23.39
C SER A 431 4.14 -16.13 -22.44
N TYR A 432 3.81 -15.55 -21.27
CA TYR A 432 4.74 -15.20 -20.21
C TYR A 432 4.33 -15.98 -18.97
N VAL A 433 5.28 -16.73 -18.41
CA VAL A 433 5.02 -17.63 -17.29
C VAL A 433 5.92 -17.26 -16.12
N LEU A 434 5.30 -17.12 -14.96
CA LEU A 434 5.95 -17.12 -13.65
C LEU A 434 5.65 -18.48 -13.02
N GLU A 435 6.65 -19.31 -12.84
CA GLU A 435 6.46 -20.66 -12.30
C GLU A 435 6.02 -20.63 -10.81
N ALA A 436 5.46 -21.73 -10.33
CA ALA A 436 5.15 -21.86 -8.91
C ALA A 436 6.44 -21.77 -8.08
N ASN A 437 6.43 -20.94 -7.04
CA ASN A 437 7.60 -20.64 -6.21
C ASN A 437 8.81 -20.03 -6.96
N ASP A 438 8.58 -19.41 -8.10
CA ASP A 438 9.62 -18.74 -8.92
C ASP A 438 10.35 -17.68 -8.08
N SER A 439 11.66 -17.58 -8.28
CA SER A 439 12.49 -16.55 -7.61
C SER A 439 12.06 -15.12 -7.94
N ARG A 440 11.42 -14.90 -9.11
CA ARG A 440 10.88 -13.60 -9.53
C ARG A 440 9.65 -13.14 -8.73
N TYR A 441 9.16 -13.94 -7.78
CA TYR A 441 8.25 -13.44 -6.75
C TYR A 441 8.92 -12.40 -5.84
N THR A 442 10.25 -12.38 -5.78
CA THR A 442 11.07 -11.40 -5.05
C THR A 442 11.81 -10.53 -6.04
N LEU A 443 11.72 -9.20 -5.90
CA LEU A 443 12.46 -8.27 -6.75
C LEU A 443 13.97 -8.33 -6.45
N ARG A 444 14.77 -8.10 -7.48
CA ARG A 444 16.20 -7.88 -7.32
C ARG A 444 16.45 -6.47 -6.78
N PHE A 445 17.53 -6.28 -6.05
CA PHE A 445 17.95 -4.93 -5.69
C PHE A 445 18.26 -4.11 -6.96
N PRO A 446 17.89 -2.81 -6.97
CA PRO A 446 18.23 -1.94 -8.10
C PRO A 446 19.73 -1.89 -8.33
N ILE A 447 20.16 -1.90 -9.59
CA ILE A 447 21.59 -1.90 -9.98
C ILE A 447 22.31 -0.71 -9.37
N GLU A 448 21.72 0.47 -9.41
CA GLU A 448 22.28 1.70 -8.83
C GLU A 448 22.43 1.61 -7.30
N ALA A 449 21.61 0.84 -6.61
CA ALA A 449 21.76 0.63 -5.17
C ALA A 449 22.94 -0.30 -4.87
N VAL A 450 23.12 -1.34 -5.67
CA VAL A 450 24.27 -2.28 -5.56
C VAL A 450 25.58 -1.59 -5.93
N GLU A 451 25.59 -0.77 -6.98
CA GLU A 451 26.77 0.01 -7.37
C GLU A 451 27.17 1.02 -6.28
N ALA A 452 26.19 1.69 -5.66
CA ALA A 452 26.42 2.63 -4.57
C ALA A 452 26.89 1.94 -3.27
N ASN A 453 26.42 0.73 -3.01
CA ASN A 453 26.78 -0.06 -1.83
C ASN A 453 26.81 -1.57 -2.13
N PRO A 454 27.93 -2.12 -2.62
CA PRO A 454 28.03 -3.55 -2.93
C PRO A 454 27.84 -4.49 -1.73
N ASN A 455 27.87 -3.97 -0.50
CA ASN A 455 27.69 -4.80 0.70
C ASN A 455 26.26 -5.30 0.88
N ILE A 456 25.27 -4.68 0.21
CA ILE A 456 23.90 -5.15 0.30
C ILE A 456 23.65 -6.48 -0.42
N GLU A 457 24.52 -6.88 -1.35
CA GLU A 457 24.48 -8.20 -1.98
C GLU A 457 25.24 -9.27 -1.18
N LYS A 458 26.14 -8.86 -0.29
CA LYS A 458 26.92 -9.76 0.54
C LYS A 458 26.11 -10.16 1.76
N TRP A 459 25.50 -11.32 1.71
CA TRP A 459 24.75 -11.90 2.82
C TRP A 459 25.49 -13.11 3.37
N ASP A 460 25.86 -13.08 4.65
CA ASP A 460 26.58 -14.15 5.35
C ASP A 460 25.68 -15.01 6.26
N GLY A 461 24.38 -14.72 6.28
CA GLY A 461 23.41 -15.50 7.05
C GLY A 461 23.40 -15.22 8.55
N LYS A 462 23.98 -14.09 9.01
CA LYS A 462 24.03 -13.71 10.43
C LYS A 462 22.99 -12.66 10.81
#